data_d6b165c303fec3e8584080323e0253ab
#
_entry.id   d6b165c303fec3e8584080323e0253ab
#
_cell.length_a   1.000
_cell.length_b   1.000
_cell.length_c   1.000
_cell.angle_alpha   90.00
_cell.angle_beta   90.00
_cell.angle_gamma   90.00
#
_symmetry.space_group_name_H-M   'P 1'
#
loop_
_entity.id
_entity.type
_entity.pdbx_description
1 polymer ?
#
loop_
_entity_poly.entity_id
_entity_poly.type
_entity_poly.pdbx_seq_one_letter_code
_entity_poly.pdbx_strand_id
1 'polypeptide(L)'
;MYYFIPFLERNNPSWQANIVPWYRTPYRLEFDDILHQIRIFKRQELESKMLWLTYHPHLRYLLHRQDLLESNIFSVFDAIQNIEAEEMYPLQLKDLTWDEDCDFIYTPFLIVVKQRGALYAEIEYGSEGFISYITYFKDNQVDFICYFDDRGFLSSLLDYEDQKPVTRYYYNAKGQWQLRENLQGKEPIVKINPAVSYRFEKLTYENIDEVIWEFLTTFLNQDYEVGDSFVLAAHTQFQDQLLERLPEEAPKIISFFIERNQADDLHAHRQLVEQSRLLISDRKDFLERLQEAYPQFASKMHHLPSFDTRLKLGLSQRLKESKIYVQLDIQVQQDPEVLYEVLHFVSKNPLTEVVFSVFNAEGYQIEALQKQLDSLIMERLNPRDLLKDSVVSEAENTLEENTRDDYRFKIINLNDEMGLIRELEYTRLIVDLNPVANIYTQIAGISAGIPQINLQESEYVSHLQNGYILSDLSEFSKAGHYFLDTLEHWNQALIYSIDKIRQNTGDQFVDKWEKWLKEAKSEQ
;
A
#
# COMPACT_ATOMS: atom_id res chain seq x y z
N MET A 1 -8.32 24.43 10.24
CA MET A 1 -7.94 23.48 9.17
C MET A 1 -7.12 22.33 9.74
N TYR A 2 -7.05 21.18 9.04
CA TYR A 2 -6.22 20.04 9.43
C TYR A 2 -5.14 19.79 8.36
N TYR A 3 -3.87 19.79 8.76
CA TYR A 3 -2.74 19.41 7.91
C TYR A 3 -2.42 17.94 8.11
N PHE A 4 -2.52 17.15 7.05
CA PHE A 4 -2.17 15.73 7.08
C PHE A 4 -0.79 15.49 6.46
N ILE A 5 0.08 14.82 7.19
CA ILE A 5 1.44 14.49 6.75
C ILE A 5 1.56 12.97 6.64
N PRO A 6 1.29 12.39 5.46
CA PRO A 6 1.43 10.96 5.21
C PRO A 6 2.90 10.56 5.08
N PHE A 7 3.21 9.33 5.41
CA PHE A 7 4.50 8.72 5.19
C PHE A 7 4.32 7.28 4.72
N LEU A 8 4.37 7.05 3.41
CA LEU A 8 4.08 5.75 2.79
C LEU A 8 5.31 4.83 2.71
N GLU A 9 6.52 5.39 2.75
CA GLU A 9 7.75 4.61 2.61
C GLU A 9 8.13 3.95 3.94
N ARG A 10 7.88 2.63 4.05
CA ARG A 10 8.06 1.88 5.30
C ARG A 10 9.53 1.49 5.57
N ASN A 11 10.28 1.19 4.51
CA ASN A 11 11.61 0.58 4.61
C ASN A 11 12.74 1.42 4.01
N ASN A 12 12.45 2.60 3.48
CA ASN A 12 13.45 3.44 2.85
C ASN A 12 13.64 4.74 3.64
N PRO A 13 14.81 4.96 4.25
CA PRO A 13 15.11 6.15 5.02
C PRO A 13 15.31 7.42 4.17
N SER A 14 14.91 7.44 2.93
CA SER A 14 15.10 8.59 2.05
C SER A 14 13.80 9.31 1.75
N TRP A 15 13.90 10.60 1.41
CA TRP A 15 12.80 11.39 0.89
C TRP A 15 12.37 10.99 -0.54
N GLN A 16 12.80 9.83 -1.01
CA GLN A 16 12.55 9.34 -2.37
C GLN A 16 11.49 8.24 -2.35
N ALA A 17 10.43 8.40 -3.12
CA ALA A 17 9.53 7.30 -3.39
C ALA A 17 10.25 6.22 -4.20
N ASN A 18 9.97 4.97 -3.90
CA ASN A 18 10.49 3.86 -4.66
C ASN A 18 9.71 3.73 -5.98
N ILE A 19 10.29 4.20 -7.07
CA ILE A 19 9.72 4.12 -8.41
C ILE A 19 10.15 2.80 -9.03
N VAL A 20 9.18 1.95 -9.29
CA VAL A 20 9.39 0.64 -9.93
C VAL A 20 8.50 0.50 -11.16
N PRO A 21 8.91 -0.26 -12.20
CA PRO A 21 8.09 -0.49 -13.36
C PRO A 21 6.87 -1.35 -13.04
N TRP A 22 5.82 -1.27 -13.85
CA TRP A 22 4.54 -1.92 -13.62
C TRP A 22 4.62 -3.43 -13.33
N TYR A 23 5.56 -4.14 -13.93
CA TYR A 23 5.73 -5.58 -13.77
C TYR A 23 6.61 -5.97 -12.56
N ARG A 24 7.31 -5.01 -11.95
CA ARG A 24 8.10 -5.18 -10.73
C ARG A 24 7.48 -4.49 -9.52
N THR A 25 6.27 -3.98 -9.68
CA THR A 25 5.62 -3.26 -8.60
C THR A 25 5.51 -4.19 -7.39
N PRO A 26 6.30 -4.01 -6.33
CA PRO A 26 6.06 -4.75 -5.11
C PRO A 26 4.66 -4.38 -4.65
N TYR A 27 3.90 -5.37 -4.18
CA TYR A 27 2.61 -5.10 -3.59
C TYR A 27 2.81 -4.06 -2.50
N ARG A 28 2.30 -2.90 -2.75
CA ARG A 28 2.06 -1.93 -1.73
C ARG A 28 0.57 -1.94 -1.51
N LEU A 29 0.19 -2.30 -0.31
CA LEU A 29 -1.08 -1.86 0.18
C LEU A 29 -1.06 -0.35 0.04
N GLU A 30 -1.78 0.15 -0.93
CA GLU A 30 -2.01 1.58 -1.08
C GLU A 30 -2.97 2.07 0.02
N PHE A 31 -3.45 1.15 0.85
CA PHE A 31 -4.20 1.44 2.04
C PHE A 31 -3.26 1.97 3.12
N ASP A 32 -3.46 3.21 3.48
CA ASP A 32 -2.73 3.91 4.53
C ASP A 32 -3.72 4.64 5.44
N ASP A 33 -3.44 4.65 6.73
CA ASP A 33 -4.32 5.25 7.73
C ASP A 33 -4.52 6.75 7.50
N ILE A 34 -3.47 7.48 7.18
CA ILE A 34 -3.55 8.93 6.91
C ILE A 34 -4.34 9.22 5.64
N LEU A 35 -4.10 8.47 4.55
CA LEU A 35 -4.87 8.65 3.32
C LEU A 35 -6.35 8.31 3.53
N HIS A 36 -6.63 7.28 4.34
CA HIS A 36 -8.00 6.94 4.73
C HIS A 36 -8.66 8.07 5.54
N GLN A 37 -7.96 8.63 6.51
CA GLN A 37 -8.43 9.77 7.32
C GLN A 37 -8.72 11.00 6.45
N ILE A 38 -7.82 11.36 5.52
CA ILE A 38 -8.03 12.47 4.59
C ILE A 38 -9.31 12.25 3.77
N ARG A 39 -9.56 11.04 3.26
CA ARG A 39 -10.79 10.72 2.53
C ARG A 39 -12.05 10.92 3.38
N ILE A 40 -12.00 10.52 4.65
CA ILE A 40 -13.10 10.74 5.59
C ILE A 40 -13.34 12.24 5.76
N PHE A 41 -12.29 13.02 6.05
CA PHE A 41 -12.39 14.46 6.24
C PHE A 41 -12.92 15.18 5.00
N LYS A 42 -12.44 14.82 3.81
CA LYS A 42 -12.95 15.35 2.53
C LYS A 42 -14.44 15.04 2.34
N ARG A 43 -14.88 13.80 2.64
CA ARG A 43 -16.30 13.42 2.53
C ARG A 43 -17.20 14.12 3.54
N GLN A 44 -16.66 14.50 4.68
CA GLN A 44 -17.34 15.29 5.73
C GLN A 44 -17.21 16.80 5.51
N GLU A 45 -16.68 17.22 4.36
CA GLU A 45 -16.48 18.63 3.99
C GLU A 45 -15.66 19.43 5.03
N LEU A 46 -14.78 18.72 5.78
CA LEU A 46 -13.87 19.34 6.73
C LEU A 46 -12.66 19.91 6.00
N GLU A 47 -12.32 21.14 6.32
CA GLU A 47 -11.18 21.83 5.73
C GLU A 47 -9.88 21.10 6.08
N SER A 48 -9.23 20.56 5.06
CA SER A 48 -8.02 19.78 5.20
C SER A 48 -7.04 20.01 4.05
N LYS A 49 -5.76 19.90 4.35
CA LYS A 49 -4.65 20.03 3.39
C LYS A 49 -3.63 18.93 3.62
N MET A 50 -3.18 18.30 2.56
CA MET A 50 -2.12 17.30 2.60
C MET A 50 -0.77 17.98 2.42
N LEU A 51 0.18 17.72 3.32
CA LEU A 51 1.58 18.12 3.19
C LEU A 51 2.41 16.91 2.76
N TRP A 52 2.79 16.88 1.48
CA TRP A 52 3.55 15.78 0.90
C TRP A 52 5.04 16.13 0.88
N LEU A 53 5.83 15.46 1.72
CA LEU A 53 7.24 15.79 1.95
C LEU A 53 8.21 14.95 1.12
N THR A 54 7.77 13.84 0.53
CA THR A 54 8.62 12.94 -0.26
C THR A 54 8.60 13.28 -1.74
N TYR A 55 9.73 13.08 -2.42
CA TYR A 55 9.81 13.15 -3.87
C TYR A 55 9.05 11.97 -4.49
N HIS A 56 7.99 12.27 -5.23
CA HIS A 56 7.15 11.24 -5.86
C HIS A 56 6.67 11.72 -7.24
N PRO A 57 7.39 11.45 -8.33
CA PRO A 57 7.01 11.92 -9.66
C PRO A 57 5.68 11.36 -10.19
N HIS A 58 5.15 10.29 -9.59
CA HIS A 58 3.84 9.72 -9.92
C HIS A 58 2.79 10.00 -8.83
N LEU A 59 2.89 11.15 -8.17
CA LEU A 59 2.03 11.49 -7.03
C LEU A 59 0.56 11.63 -7.44
N ARG A 60 0.28 12.27 -8.59
CA ARG A 60 -1.11 12.49 -9.05
C ARG A 60 -1.80 11.18 -9.36
N TYR A 61 -1.07 10.27 -9.97
CA TYR A 61 -1.55 8.91 -10.21
C TYR A 61 -1.89 8.17 -8.91
N LEU A 62 -1.01 8.23 -7.91
CA LEU A 62 -1.27 7.67 -6.59
C LEU A 62 -2.53 8.29 -5.97
N LEU A 63 -2.66 9.61 -5.99
CA LEU A 63 -3.82 10.32 -5.44
C LEU A 63 -5.11 9.99 -6.20
N HIS A 64 -5.05 9.85 -7.52
CA HIS A 64 -6.19 9.40 -8.33
C HIS A 64 -6.69 8.03 -7.89
N ARG A 65 -5.81 7.06 -7.71
CA ARG A 65 -6.18 5.73 -7.21
C ARG A 65 -6.78 5.74 -5.81
N GLN A 66 -6.44 6.75 -5.00
CA GLN A 66 -6.95 6.93 -3.64
C GLN A 66 -8.21 7.82 -3.54
N ASP A 67 -8.82 8.25 -4.64
CA ASP A 67 -9.91 9.23 -4.68
C ASP A 67 -9.52 10.60 -4.06
N LEU A 68 -8.24 10.95 -4.12
CA LEU A 68 -7.67 12.13 -3.49
C LEU A 68 -7.07 13.14 -4.48
N LEU A 69 -7.21 12.92 -5.79
CA LEU A 69 -6.61 13.79 -6.82
C LEU A 69 -7.04 15.27 -6.67
N GLU A 70 -8.30 15.50 -6.31
CA GLU A 70 -8.85 16.86 -6.11
C GLU A 70 -8.67 17.38 -4.67
N SER A 71 -7.85 16.72 -3.84
CA SER A 71 -7.59 17.19 -2.49
C SER A 71 -6.65 18.38 -2.51
N ASN A 72 -6.80 19.28 -1.53
CA ASN A 72 -5.85 20.36 -1.34
C ASN A 72 -4.50 19.80 -0.89
N ILE A 73 -3.46 20.00 -1.69
CA ILE A 73 -2.13 19.43 -1.45
C ILE A 73 -1.04 20.48 -1.59
N PHE A 74 -0.09 20.45 -0.67
CA PHE A 74 1.21 21.10 -0.82
C PHE A 74 2.28 20.00 -0.96
N SER A 75 2.90 19.91 -2.14
CA SER A 75 4.06 19.06 -2.37
C SER A 75 5.33 19.89 -2.23
N VAL A 76 6.17 19.53 -1.25
CA VAL A 76 7.45 20.19 -1.03
C VAL A 76 8.34 20.12 -2.27
N PHE A 77 8.37 18.96 -2.96
CA PHE A 77 9.18 18.81 -4.16
C PHE A 77 8.64 19.58 -5.35
N ASP A 78 7.31 19.73 -5.50
CA ASP A 78 6.76 20.63 -6.50
C ASP A 78 7.19 22.09 -6.23
N ALA A 79 7.16 22.50 -4.97
CA ALA A 79 7.63 23.82 -4.57
C ALA A 79 9.14 23.99 -4.84
N ILE A 80 9.99 23.03 -4.45
CA ILE A 80 11.44 23.03 -4.72
C ILE A 80 11.71 23.09 -6.23
N GLN A 81 11.01 22.27 -7.03
CA GLN A 81 11.19 22.20 -8.48
C GLN A 81 10.49 23.34 -9.24
N ASN A 82 9.73 24.18 -8.57
CA ASN A 82 8.91 25.24 -9.19
C ASN A 82 7.94 24.71 -10.24
N ILE A 83 7.15 23.74 -9.86
CA ILE A 83 6.16 23.11 -10.73
C ILE A 83 4.80 23.71 -10.42
N GLU A 84 4.22 24.36 -11.42
CA GLU A 84 2.89 24.98 -11.37
C GLU A 84 1.86 24.18 -12.21
N ALA A 85 2.33 23.17 -12.96
CA ALA A 85 1.47 22.35 -13.82
C ALA A 85 0.58 21.44 -12.98
N GLU A 86 -0.73 21.46 -13.23
CA GLU A 86 -1.72 20.62 -12.53
C GLU A 86 -2.21 19.47 -13.42
N GLU A 87 -2.24 19.68 -14.75
CA GLU A 87 -2.78 18.70 -15.69
C GLU A 87 -1.85 17.49 -15.87
N MET A 88 -2.43 16.31 -15.81
CA MET A 88 -1.75 15.06 -16.10
C MET A 88 -1.66 14.85 -17.61
N TYR A 89 -0.45 14.64 -18.11
CA TYR A 89 -0.19 14.30 -19.50
C TYR A 89 0.72 13.07 -19.56
N PRO A 90 0.17 11.86 -19.77
CA PRO A 90 0.96 10.64 -19.77
C PRO A 90 1.94 10.62 -20.95
N LEU A 91 3.23 10.75 -20.66
CA LEU A 91 4.29 10.75 -21.67
C LEU A 91 4.34 9.41 -22.40
N GLN A 92 4.36 9.47 -23.72
CA GLN A 92 4.43 8.32 -24.60
C GLN A 92 5.69 8.31 -25.46
N LEU A 93 6.05 7.17 -26.03
CA LEU A 93 7.25 7.03 -26.87
C LEU A 93 7.29 8.04 -28.02
N LYS A 94 6.14 8.35 -28.65
CA LYS A 94 6.00 9.31 -29.74
C LYS A 94 6.29 10.77 -29.36
N ASP A 95 6.25 11.09 -28.07
CA ASP A 95 6.47 12.43 -27.53
C ASP A 95 7.98 12.70 -27.33
N LEU A 96 8.81 11.64 -27.43
CA LEU A 96 10.26 11.70 -27.32
C LEU A 96 10.91 11.75 -28.68
N THR A 97 12.02 12.47 -28.77
CA THR A 97 12.85 12.53 -29.99
C THR A 97 13.98 11.51 -29.90
N TRP A 98 14.10 10.67 -30.93
CA TRP A 98 15.13 9.65 -31.04
C TRP A 98 15.93 9.86 -32.32
N ASP A 99 17.20 9.45 -32.29
CA ASP A 99 18.03 9.46 -33.49
C ASP A 99 17.51 8.44 -34.53
N GLU A 100 17.70 8.74 -35.84
CA GLU A 100 17.22 7.89 -36.94
C GLU A 100 17.84 6.48 -36.95
N ASP A 101 18.98 6.28 -36.29
CA ASP A 101 19.69 5.01 -36.20
C ASP A 101 19.32 4.20 -34.93
N CYS A 102 18.21 4.56 -34.27
CA CYS A 102 17.65 3.81 -33.15
C CYS A 102 16.66 2.74 -33.61
N ASP A 103 16.89 1.50 -33.16
CA ASP A 103 16.01 0.35 -33.36
C ASP A 103 15.27 0.05 -32.07
N PHE A 104 13.93 -0.14 -32.13
CA PHE A 104 13.08 -0.41 -30.99
C PHE A 104 12.66 -1.87 -30.94
N ILE A 105 12.97 -2.56 -29.83
CA ILE A 105 12.60 -3.95 -29.58
C ILE A 105 11.54 -3.96 -28.47
N TYR A 106 10.30 -4.25 -28.84
CA TYR A 106 9.17 -4.35 -27.92
C TYR A 106 9.18 -5.71 -27.25
N THR A 107 9.35 -5.72 -25.95
CA THR A 107 9.21 -6.92 -25.10
C THR A 107 7.87 -6.89 -24.36
N PRO A 108 7.43 -7.99 -23.74
CA PRO A 108 6.24 -7.96 -22.88
C PRO A 108 6.35 -7.03 -21.65
N PHE A 109 7.55 -6.59 -21.29
CA PHE A 109 7.82 -5.86 -20.05
C PHE A 109 8.22 -4.40 -20.30
N LEU A 110 9.19 -4.17 -21.20
CA LEU A 110 9.81 -2.88 -21.48
C LEU A 110 10.17 -2.76 -22.97
N ILE A 111 10.55 -1.57 -23.39
CA ILE A 111 11.10 -1.36 -24.74
C ILE A 111 12.62 -1.22 -24.64
N VAL A 112 13.34 -2.09 -25.35
CA VAL A 112 14.81 -1.99 -25.49
C VAL A 112 15.12 -1.16 -26.73
N VAL A 113 15.92 -0.12 -26.60
CA VAL A 113 16.40 0.72 -27.70
C VAL A 113 17.85 0.37 -27.99
N LYS A 114 18.13 0.03 -29.22
CA LYS A 114 19.49 -0.17 -29.72
C LYS A 114 19.86 0.95 -30.66
N GLN A 115 21.06 1.49 -30.51
CA GLN A 115 21.65 2.43 -31.45
C GLN A 115 22.85 1.76 -32.12
N ARG A 116 22.82 1.64 -33.45
CA ARG A 116 23.86 0.94 -34.26
C ARG A 116 24.15 -0.48 -33.75
N GLY A 117 23.11 -1.18 -33.25
CA GLY A 117 23.20 -2.53 -32.75
C GLY A 117 23.66 -2.66 -31.29
N ALA A 118 24.17 -1.61 -30.65
CA ALA A 118 24.52 -1.58 -29.24
C ALA A 118 23.32 -1.20 -28.38
N LEU A 119 23.26 -1.71 -27.12
CA LEU A 119 22.26 -1.29 -26.13
C LEU A 119 22.44 0.21 -25.86
N TYR A 120 21.37 0.99 -26.06
CA TYR A 120 21.37 2.44 -25.88
C TYR A 120 20.44 2.87 -24.72
N ALA A 121 19.21 2.34 -24.68
CA ALA A 121 18.28 2.66 -23.62
C ALA A 121 17.29 1.53 -23.32
N GLU A 122 16.73 1.55 -22.14
CA GLU A 122 15.57 0.76 -21.71
C GLU A 122 14.47 1.69 -21.23
N ILE A 123 13.27 1.56 -21.80
CA ILE A 123 12.12 2.41 -21.51
C ILE A 123 11.16 1.61 -20.63
N GLU A 124 10.95 2.07 -19.44
CA GLU A 124 10.11 1.46 -18.43
C GLU A 124 8.79 2.22 -18.26
N TYR A 125 7.71 1.47 -18.10
CA TYR A 125 6.37 2.02 -17.98
C TYR A 125 5.85 1.91 -16.54
N GLY A 126 5.09 2.90 -16.10
CA GLY A 126 4.29 2.85 -14.89
C GLY A 126 3.02 2.02 -15.07
N SER A 127 2.30 1.76 -13.98
CA SER A 127 1.12 0.89 -13.97
C SER A 127 -0.01 1.33 -14.90
N GLU A 128 -0.09 2.61 -15.26
CA GLU A 128 -1.12 3.17 -16.16
C GLU A 128 -0.63 3.34 -17.61
N GLY A 129 0.53 2.79 -17.94
CA GLY A 129 1.04 2.76 -19.31
C GLY A 129 1.70 4.05 -19.79
N PHE A 130 2.04 5.00 -18.90
CA PHE A 130 2.90 6.14 -19.23
C PHE A 130 4.38 5.77 -19.00
N ILE A 131 5.29 6.47 -19.67
CA ILE A 131 6.73 6.28 -19.47
C ILE A 131 7.10 6.78 -18.08
N SER A 132 7.57 5.86 -17.24
CA SER A 132 7.96 6.11 -15.86
C SER A 132 9.40 6.60 -15.76
N TYR A 133 10.31 5.85 -16.35
CA TYR A 133 11.71 6.25 -16.46
C TYR A 133 12.39 5.59 -17.67
N ILE A 134 13.51 6.17 -18.07
CA ILE A 134 14.35 5.64 -19.15
C ILE A 134 15.77 5.51 -18.60
N THR A 135 16.32 4.29 -18.65
CA THR A 135 17.71 4.01 -18.34
C THR A 135 18.55 4.09 -19.61
N TYR A 136 19.53 4.97 -19.64
CA TYR A 136 20.47 5.09 -20.73
C TYR A 136 21.78 4.36 -20.43
N PHE A 137 22.36 3.74 -21.47
CA PHE A 137 23.55 2.92 -21.36
C PHE A 137 24.68 3.46 -22.21
N LYS A 138 25.90 3.36 -21.69
CA LYS A 138 27.15 3.58 -22.39
C LYS A 138 28.08 2.41 -22.12
N ASP A 139 28.63 1.80 -23.15
CA ASP A 139 29.50 0.63 -23.05
C ASP A 139 28.89 -0.52 -22.22
N ASN A 140 27.58 -0.76 -22.37
CA ASN A 140 26.75 -1.73 -21.59
C ASN A 140 26.71 -1.47 -20.08
N GLN A 141 27.04 -0.26 -19.64
CA GLN A 141 26.89 0.17 -18.26
C GLN A 141 25.85 1.29 -18.18
N VAL A 142 25.13 1.38 -17.06
CA VAL A 142 24.19 2.47 -16.84
C VAL A 142 24.99 3.79 -16.81
N ASP A 143 24.61 4.74 -17.66
CA ASP A 143 25.17 6.08 -17.74
C ASP A 143 24.33 7.05 -16.90
N PHE A 144 23.02 7.10 -17.16
CA PHE A 144 22.07 7.87 -16.36
C PHE A 144 20.64 7.32 -16.48
N ILE A 145 19.78 7.73 -15.54
CA ILE A 145 18.34 7.40 -15.54
C ILE A 145 17.53 8.69 -15.52
N CYS A 146 16.60 8.83 -16.48
CA CYS A 146 15.63 9.92 -16.55
C CYS A 146 14.32 9.47 -15.92
N TYR A 147 13.88 10.10 -14.83
CA TYR A 147 12.56 9.89 -14.19
C TYR A 147 11.58 10.95 -14.69
N PHE A 148 10.43 10.50 -15.17
CA PHE A 148 9.39 11.38 -15.68
C PHE A 148 8.25 11.55 -14.67
N ASP A 149 7.71 12.75 -14.61
CA ASP A 149 6.52 13.08 -13.83
C ASP A 149 5.27 12.61 -14.57
N ASP A 150 4.23 12.24 -13.84
CA ASP A 150 2.94 11.83 -14.40
C ASP A 150 2.21 12.98 -15.15
N ARG A 151 2.75 14.22 -15.07
CA ARG A 151 2.36 15.39 -15.86
C ARG A 151 3.16 15.54 -17.16
N GLY A 152 4.01 14.57 -17.51
CA GLY A 152 4.64 14.45 -18.82
C GLY A 152 5.93 15.25 -19.05
N PHE A 153 6.71 15.54 -18.03
CA PHE A 153 8.01 16.20 -18.15
C PHE A 153 9.11 15.44 -17.40
N LEU A 154 10.38 15.73 -17.73
CA LEU A 154 11.53 15.19 -17.01
C LEU A 154 11.56 15.78 -15.59
N SER A 155 11.29 14.96 -14.58
CA SER A 155 11.28 15.38 -13.19
C SER A 155 12.66 15.34 -12.55
N SER A 156 13.41 14.24 -12.74
CA SER A 156 14.80 14.15 -12.26
C SER A 156 15.66 13.30 -13.19
N LEU A 157 16.97 13.55 -13.14
CA LEU A 157 17.99 12.76 -13.82
C LEU A 157 18.99 12.28 -12.77
N LEU A 158 19.32 11.00 -12.80
CA LEU A 158 20.26 10.34 -11.90
C LEU A 158 21.46 9.86 -12.67
N ASP A 159 22.61 10.53 -12.50
CA ASP A 159 23.88 10.15 -13.12
C ASP A 159 24.52 8.97 -12.41
N TYR A 160 25.21 8.12 -13.17
CA TYR A 160 25.94 6.96 -12.69
C TYR A 160 27.42 7.02 -13.06
N GLU A 161 28.27 6.61 -12.12
CA GLU A 161 29.68 6.32 -12.35
C GLU A 161 30.02 4.98 -11.69
N ASP A 162 30.74 4.11 -12.36
CA ASP A 162 31.11 2.76 -11.88
C ASP A 162 29.92 1.97 -11.32
N GLN A 163 28.78 1.99 -12.00
CA GLN A 163 27.52 1.34 -11.63
C GLN A 163 26.91 1.84 -10.29
N LYS A 164 27.29 3.04 -9.83
CA LYS A 164 26.74 3.64 -8.63
C LYS A 164 26.15 5.00 -8.96
N PRO A 165 25.00 5.35 -8.36
CA PRO A 165 24.43 6.69 -8.51
C PRO A 165 25.36 7.72 -7.86
N VAL A 166 25.63 8.82 -8.57
CA VAL A 166 26.56 9.87 -8.16
C VAL A 166 25.86 11.19 -7.91
N THR A 167 25.04 11.63 -8.84
CA THR A 167 24.38 12.93 -8.77
C THR A 167 22.94 12.83 -9.26
N ARG A 168 22.02 13.42 -8.50
CA ARG A 168 20.64 13.60 -8.93
C ARG A 168 20.36 15.07 -9.22
N TYR A 169 19.80 15.35 -10.39
CA TYR A 169 19.31 16.66 -10.78
C TYR A 169 17.78 16.68 -10.69
N TYR A 170 17.21 17.76 -10.19
CA TYR A 170 15.76 17.98 -10.14
C TYR A 170 15.40 19.12 -11.08
N TYR A 171 14.41 18.89 -11.94
CA TYR A 171 14.01 19.79 -13.01
C TYR A 171 12.62 20.38 -12.77
N ASN A 172 12.38 21.58 -13.27
CA ASN A 172 11.04 22.11 -13.43
C ASN A 172 10.40 21.60 -14.73
N ALA A 173 9.09 21.87 -14.91
CA ALA A 173 8.35 21.45 -16.11
C ALA A 173 8.90 22.04 -17.44
N LYS A 174 9.77 23.05 -17.39
CA LYS A 174 10.43 23.67 -18.56
C LYS A 174 11.81 23.07 -18.86
N GLY A 175 12.21 22.01 -18.15
CA GLY A 175 13.50 21.36 -18.33
C GLY A 175 14.69 22.12 -17.70
N GLN A 176 14.46 23.12 -16.87
CA GLN A 176 15.51 23.82 -16.14
C GLN A 176 15.78 23.13 -14.82
N TRP A 177 17.01 22.71 -14.59
CA TRP A 177 17.37 22.15 -13.29
C TRP A 177 17.31 23.22 -12.20
N GLN A 178 16.79 22.84 -11.05
CA GLN A 178 16.60 23.71 -9.88
C GLN A 178 17.71 23.50 -8.86
N LEU A 179 17.97 22.26 -8.55
CA LEU A 179 19.06 21.84 -7.67
C LEU A 179 19.63 20.50 -8.13
N ARG A 180 20.84 20.20 -7.68
CA ARG A 180 21.47 18.90 -7.79
C ARG A 180 21.96 18.41 -6.44
N GLU A 181 21.82 17.12 -6.20
CA GLU A 181 22.23 16.43 -4.99
C GLU A 181 23.40 15.49 -5.32
N ASN A 182 24.53 15.66 -4.64
CA ASN A 182 25.63 14.69 -4.69
C ASN A 182 25.31 13.53 -3.76
N LEU A 183 25.28 12.31 -4.28
CA LEU A 183 24.99 11.09 -3.53
C LEU A 183 26.25 10.41 -2.97
N GLN A 184 27.42 10.86 -3.39
CA GLN A 184 28.72 10.32 -2.96
C GLN A 184 29.68 11.49 -2.60
N GLY A 185 30.47 11.30 -1.53
CA GLY A 185 31.55 12.21 -1.21
C GLY A 185 31.39 13.03 0.08
N LYS A 186 32.40 13.86 0.41
CA LYS A 186 32.49 14.69 1.64
C LYS A 186 32.16 16.17 1.41
N GLU A 187 31.81 16.58 0.20
CA GLU A 187 31.53 17.99 -0.13
C GLU A 187 30.04 18.34 0.03
N PRO A 188 29.68 19.62 0.02
CA PRO A 188 28.28 20.06 0.11
C PRO A 188 27.40 19.25 -0.80
N ILE A 189 26.41 18.59 -0.22
CA ILE A 189 25.64 17.53 -0.89
C ILE A 189 24.65 18.13 -1.87
N VAL A 190 24.08 19.31 -1.58
CA VAL A 190 23.09 19.95 -2.46
C VAL A 190 23.61 21.29 -2.98
N LYS A 191 23.56 21.48 -4.30
CA LYS A 191 23.91 22.74 -4.99
C LYS A 191 22.71 23.27 -5.76
N ILE A 192 22.43 24.54 -5.58
CA ILE A 192 21.33 25.25 -6.25
C ILE A 192 21.81 25.78 -7.59
N ASN A 193 20.93 25.75 -8.60
CA ASN A 193 21.18 26.40 -9.88
C ASN A 193 21.27 27.93 -9.67
N PRO A 194 22.39 28.58 -10.02
CA PRO A 194 22.54 30.03 -9.86
C PRO A 194 21.42 30.86 -10.49
N ALA A 195 20.83 30.38 -11.58
CA ALA A 195 19.77 31.11 -12.29
C ALA A 195 18.44 31.18 -11.50
N VAL A 196 18.24 30.30 -10.49
CA VAL A 196 17.03 30.24 -9.64
C VAL A 196 17.36 30.48 -8.16
N SER A 197 18.56 30.94 -7.85
CA SER A 197 19.05 31.12 -6.48
C SER A 197 18.17 32.05 -5.62
N TYR A 198 17.45 32.98 -6.25
CA TYR A 198 16.51 33.89 -5.56
C TYR A 198 15.34 33.19 -4.84
N ARG A 199 15.14 31.90 -5.09
CA ARG A 199 14.08 31.08 -4.51
C ARG A 199 14.55 30.32 -3.26
N PHE A 200 15.85 30.34 -2.96
CA PHE A 200 16.50 29.58 -1.91
C PHE A 200 17.27 30.50 -0.98
N GLU A 201 17.35 30.14 0.30
CA GLU A 201 18.12 30.92 1.27
C GLU A 201 19.63 30.81 1.06
N LYS A 202 20.10 29.65 0.56
CA LYS A 202 21.53 29.35 0.36
C LYS A 202 21.77 28.83 -1.07
N LEU A 203 23.02 28.93 -1.53
CA LEU A 203 23.46 28.31 -2.81
C LEU A 203 23.89 26.86 -2.64
N THR A 204 24.20 26.46 -1.42
CA THR A 204 24.67 25.11 -1.06
C THR A 204 24.10 24.70 0.29
N TYR A 205 23.71 23.43 0.41
CA TYR A 205 23.19 22.82 1.63
C TYR A 205 23.95 21.53 1.94
N GLU A 206 24.00 21.15 3.21
CA GLU A 206 24.69 19.93 3.63
C GLU A 206 23.95 18.65 3.19
N ASN A 207 22.63 18.73 3.09
CA ASN A 207 21.77 17.62 2.66
C ASN A 207 20.43 18.14 2.10
N ILE A 208 19.66 17.26 1.51
CA ILE A 208 18.34 17.60 0.96
C ILE A 208 17.32 17.94 2.05
N ASP A 209 17.49 17.42 3.27
CA ASP A 209 16.61 17.69 4.40
C ASP A 209 16.53 19.20 4.69
N GLU A 210 17.68 19.90 4.68
CA GLU A 210 17.69 21.36 4.89
C GLU A 210 16.82 22.11 3.87
N VAL A 211 16.84 21.69 2.62
CA VAL A 211 15.99 22.29 1.56
C VAL A 211 14.52 21.97 1.80
N ILE A 212 14.19 20.74 2.16
CA ILE A 212 12.83 20.33 2.47
C ILE A 212 12.28 21.16 3.64
N TRP A 213 13.06 21.31 4.71
CA TRP A 213 12.65 22.08 5.88
C TRP A 213 12.52 23.59 5.60
N GLU A 214 13.37 24.17 4.76
CA GLU A 214 13.24 25.56 4.32
C GLU A 214 11.90 25.78 3.60
N PHE A 215 11.57 24.94 2.62
CA PHE A 215 10.33 25.09 1.86
C PHE A 215 9.09 24.79 2.69
N LEU A 216 9.12 23.79 3.57
CA LEU A 216 8.04 23.51 4.51
C LEU A 216 7.81 24.68 5.46
N THR A 217 8.88 25.22 6.06
CA THR A 217 8.80 26.36 6.99
C THR A 217 8.26 27.61 6.28
N THR A 218 8.75 27.88 5.06
CA THR A 218 8.26 29.00 4.25
C THR A 218 6.77 28.87 3.94
N PHE A 219 6.32 27.66 3.59
CA PHE A 219 4.92 27.38 3.35
C PHE A 219 4.08 27.59 4.62
N LEU A 220 4.49 27.00 5.75
CA LEU A 220 3.76 27.11 7.02
C LEU A 220 3.68 28.55 7.53
N ASN A 221 4.72 29.36 7.34
CA ASN A 221 4.68 30.79 7.70
C ASN A 221 3.65 31.59 6.92
N GLN A 222 3.20 31.11 5.77
CA GLN A 222 2.19 31.77 4.91
C GLN A 222 0.78 31.22 5.08
N ASP A 223 0.65 29.92 5.37
CA ASP A 223 -0.60 29.17 5.28
C ASP A 223 -1.19 28.79 6.65
N TYR A 224 -0.33 28.56 7.67
CA TYR A 224 -0.77 28.16 9.01
C TYR A 224 -1.47 29.30 9.75
N GLU A 225 -2.63 28.99 10.35
CA GLU A 225 -3.37 29.87 11.24
C GLU A 225 -3.45 29.27 12.67
N VAL A 226 -3.51 30.15 13.68
CA VAL A 226 -3.65 29.70 15.08
C VAL A 226 -4.98 28.97 15.26
N GLY A 227 -4.88 27.72 15.70
CA GLY A 227 -6.04 26.83 15.86
C GLY A 227 -6.05 25.67 14.86
N ASP A 228 -5.21 25.72 13.83
CA ASP A 228 -4.98 24.62 12.92
C ASP A 228 -4.27 23.47 13.62
N SER A 229 -4.49 22.24 13.12
CA SER A 229 -3.96 21.01 13.73
C SER A 229 -3.18 20.19 12.71
N PHE A 230 -2.15 19.47 13.17
CA PHE A 230 -1.34 18.57 12.35
C PHE A 230 -1.64 17.12 12.67
N VAL A 231 -1.84 16.30 11.65
CA VAL A 231 -2.06 14.87 11.71
C VAL A 231 -0.87 14.17 11.04
N LEU A 232 -0.08 13.45 11.83
CA LEU A 232 1.18 12.86 11.38
C LEU A 232 1.10 11.34 11.40
N ALA A 233 1.57 10.72 10.33
CA ALA A 233 1.92 9.31 10.34
C ALA A 233 3.07 9.07 11.32
N ALA A 234 2.90 8.19 12.30
CA ALA A 234 4.00 7.82 13.20
C ALA A 234 5.09 7.12 12.40
N HIS A 235 6.31 7.64 12.47
CA HIS A 235 7.47 7.10 11.77
C HIS A 235 8.75 7.37 12.58
N THR A 236 9.70 6.44 12.59
CA THR A 236 10.95 6.57 13.38
C THR A 236 12.00 7.47 12.75
N GLN A 237 11.82 7.78 11.45
CA GLN A 237 12.75 8.67 10.73
C GLN A 237 12.14 10.05 10.58
N PHE A 238 12.98 11.07 10.61
CA PHE A 238 12.62 12.48 10.42
C PHE A 238 11.57 13.04 11.39
N GLN A 239 10.92 12.19 12.22
CA GLN A 239 9.83 12.63 13.10
C GLN A 239 10.25 13.73 14.06
N ASP A 240 11.43 13.63 14.66
CA ASP A 240 11.93 14.61 15.62
C ASP A 240 12.22 15.94 14.93
N GLN A 241 12.88 15.90 13.77
CA GLN A 241 13.14 17.09 12.95
C GLN A 241 11.84 17.73 12.45
N LEU A 242 10.86 16.93 12.05
CA LEU A 242 9.54 17.42 11.64
C LEU A 242 8.82 18.12 12.79
N LEU A 243 8.79 17.52 13.99
CA LEU A 243 8.16 18.10 15.17
C LEU A 243 8.77 19.47 15.54
N GLU A 244 10.08 19.62 15.40
CA GLU A 244 10.80 20.88 15.63
C GLU A 244 10.43 21.98 14.62
N ARG A 245 9.93 21.62 13.44
CA ARG A 245 9.55 22.58 12.38
C ARG A 245 8.08 22.97 12.41
N LEU A 246 7.24 22.17 13.09
CA LEU A 246 5.82 22.51 13.26
C LEU A 246 5.63 23.53 14.38
N PRO A 247 4.64 24.45 14.27
CA PRO A 247 4.32 25.42 15.32
C PRO A 247 4.11 24.73 16.67
N GLU A 248 4.77 25.24 17.71
CA GLU A 248 4.77 24.62 19.05
C GLU A 248 3.37 24.51 19.63
N GLU A 249 2.56 25.57 19.47
CA GLU A 249 1.20 25.68 19.98
C GLU A 249 0.18 24.85 19.21
N ALA A 250 0.51 24.40 18.00
CA ALA A 250 -0.41 23.65 17.16
C ALA A 250 -0.66 22.24 17.72
N PRO A 251 -1.93 21.81 17.85
CA PRO A 251 -2.25 20.45 18.23
C PRO A 251 -1.67 19.44 17.23
N LYS A 252 -0.90 18.48 17.73
CA LYS A 252 -0.30 17.39 16.96
C LYS A 252 -1.02 16.09 17.27
N ILE A 253 -1.60 15.48 16.26
CA ILE A 253 -2.31 14.19 16.34
C ILE A 253 -1.42 13.16 15.65
N ILE A 254 -1.07 12.09 16.36
CA ILE A 254 -0.16 11.06 15.83
C ILE A 254 -0.97 9.79 15.55
N SER A 255 -0.87 9.30 14.33
CA SER A 255 -1.52 8.07 13.89
C SER A 255 -0.51 6.93 13.78
N PHE A 256 -0.69 5.92 14.63
CA PHE A 256 0.04 4.65 14.57
C PHE A 256 -0.76 3.65 13.74
N PHE A 257 -0.12 3.11 12.72
CA PHE A 257 -0.70 2.12 11.83
C PHE A 257 0.11 0.82 11.90
N ILE A 258 -0.56 -0.30 12.20
CA ILE A 258 0.12 -1.57 12.47
C ILE A 258 1.05 -2.00 11.33
N GLU A 259 0.63 -1.82 10.08
CA GLU A 259 1.43 -2.16 8.90
C GLU A 259 2.74 -1.34 8.82
N ARG A 260 2.78 -0.15 9.43
CA ARG A 260 3.95 0.72 9.48
C ARG A 260 4.76 0.54 10.76
N ASN A 261 4.10 0.28 11.89
CA ASN A 261 4.70 0.39 13.22
C ASN A 261 4.81 -0.95 13.99
N GLN A 262 4.43 -2.09 13.39
CA GLN A 262 4.39 -3.38 14.09
C GLN A 262 5.72 -3.79 14.73
N ALA A 263 6.82 -3.56 14.02
CA ALA A 263 8.17 -3.95 14.45
C ALA A 263 8.94 -2.81 15.16
N ASP A 264 8.30 -1.67 15.40
CA ASP A 264 8.98 -0.51 15.96
C ASP A 264 9.40 -0.73 17.42
N ASP A 265 10.57 -0.18 17.76
CA ASP A 265 10.92 0.07 19.15
C ASP A 265 10.05 1.23 19.67
N LEU A 266 9.16 0.94 20.63
CA LEU A 266 8.25 1.94 21.19
C LEU A 266 9.00 3.14 21.79
N HIS A 267 10.23 2.93 22.29
CA HIS A 267 11.06 4.02 22.86
C HIS A 267 11.55 5.01 21.79
N ALA A 268 11.64 4.60 20.53
CA ALA A 268 11.97 5.49 19.42
C ALA A 268 10.87 6.55 19.16
N HIS A 269 9.66 6.33 19.64
CA HIS A 269 8.53 7.27 19.49
C HIS A 269 8.36 8.24 20.66
N ARG A 270 9.33 8.34 21.57
CA ARG A 270 9.20 9.13 22.79
C ARG A 270 8.81 10.59 22.52
N GLN A 271 9.46 11.27 21.60
CA GLN A 271 9.16 12.68 21.31
C GLN A 271 7.76 12.85 20.72
N LEU A 272 7.33 11.96 19.82
CA LEU A 272 5.96 11.95 19.30
C LEU A 272 4.94 11.81 20.43
N VAL A 273 5.18 10.87 21.35
CA VAL A 273 4.30 10.66 22.50
C VAL A 273 4.26 11.88 23.42
N GLU A 274 5.40 12.48 23.75
CA GLU A 274 5.48 13.63 24.66
C GLU A 274 4.82 14.88 24.06
N GLN A 275 5.06 15.18 22.79
CA GLN A 275 4.61 16.42 22.12
C GLN A 275 3.23 16.34 21.50
N SER A 276 2.64 15.14 21.40
CA SER A 276 1.32 14.97 20.82
C SER A 276 0.22 15.46 21.73
N ARG A 277 -0.87 15.95 21.12
CA ARG A 277 -2.13 16.23 21.79
C ARG A 277 -3.02 14.99 21.86
N LEU A 278 -3.00 14.17 20.81
CA LEU A 278 -3.80 12.97 20.64
C LEU A 278 -2.97 11.90 19.96
N LEU A 279 -3.09 10.67 20.42
CA LEU A 279 -2.49 9.49 19.80
C LEU A 279 -3.61 8.51 19.43
N ILE A 280 -3.60 8.06 18.20
CA ILE A 280 -4.55 7.07 17.72
C ILE A 280 -3.81 5.86 17.17
N SER A 281 -4.40 4.69 17.33
CA SER A 281 -3.92 3.44 16.73
C SER A 281 -5.08 2.63 16.18
N ASP A 282 -4.85 1.97 15.06
CA ASP A 282 -5.80 1.05 14.43
C ASP A 282 -5.91 -0.29 15.15
N ARG A 283 -4.96 -0.62 16.06
CA ARG A 283 -4.88 -1.89 16.79
C ARG A 283 -4.84 -1.68 18.31
N LYS A 284 -5.69 -2.42 19.03
CA LYS A 284 -5.75 -2.38 20.48
C LYS A 284 -4.51 -2.95 21.15
N ASP A 285 -4.03 -4.09 20.68
CA ASP A 285 -2.85 -4.75 21.24
C ASP A 285 -1.59 -3.86 21.15
N PHE A 286 -1.42 -3.13 20.04
CA PHE A 286 -0.35 -2.14 19.90
C PHE A 286 -0.56 -0.97 20.87
N LEU A 287 -1.79 -0.47 20.97
CA LEU A 287 -2.15 0.63 21.84
C LEU A 287 -1.90 0.28 23.31
N GLU A 288 -2.26 -0.93 23.74
CA GLU A 288 -2.01 -1.43 25.12
C GLU A 288 -0.50 -1.44 25.42
N ARG A 289 0.32 -1.96 24.51
CA ARG A 289 1.78 -1.92 24.64
C ARG A 289 2.32 -0.48 24.73
N LEU A 290 1.77 0.45 23.95
CA LEU A 290 2.15 1.85 24.00
C LEU A 290 1.74 2.50 25.33
N GLN A 291 0.56 2.19 25.86
CA GLN A 291 0.08 2.65 27.16
C GLN A 291 0.92 2.09 28.32
N GLU A 292 1.36 0.83 28.22
CA GLU A 292 2.29 0.24 29.20
C GLU A 292 3.66 0.91 29.18
N ALA A 293 4.18 1.25 27.99
CA ALA A 293 5.45 1.95 27.83
C ALA A 293 5.40 3.42 28.33
N TYR A 294 4.22 4.06 28.20
CA TYR A 294 4.03 5.48 28.52
C TYR A 294 2.75 5.73 29.35
N PRO A 295 2.64 5.17 30.56
CA PRO A 295 1.39 5.19 31.34
C PRO A 295 0.93 6.61 31.71
N GLN A 296 1.83 7.56 31.85
CA GLN A 296 1.53 8.96 32.13
C GLN A 296 0.80 9.70 30.98
N PHE A 297 0.80 9.13 29.79
CA PHE A 297 0.16 9.67 28.59
C PHE A 297 -1.02 8.83 28.11
N ALA A 298 -1.44 7.82 28.87
CA ALA A 298 -2.50 6.89 28.45
C ALA A 298 -3.85 7.59 28.19
N SER A 299 -4.15 8.71 28.88
CA SER A 299 -5.42 9.45 28.69
C SER A 299 -5.58 10.05 27.29
N LYS A 300 -4.49 10.32 26.57
CA LYS A 300 -4.53 10.84 25.20
C LYS A 300 -4.39 9.78 24.10
N MET A 301 -4.36 8.49 24.48
CA MET A 301 -4.17 7.36 23.56
C MET A 301 -5.50 6.65 23.30
N HIS A 302 -5.94 6.61 22.06
CA HIS A 302 -7.24 6.07 21.69
C HIS A 302 -7.15 5.08 20.53
N HIS A 303 -8.02 4.07 20.59
CA HIS A 303 -8.21 3.11 19.51
C HIS A 303 -9.16 3.67 18.46
N LEU A 304 -8.71 3.70 17.20
CA LEU A 304 -9.50 4.16 16.06
C LEU A 304 -9.28 3.22 14.87
N PRO A 305 -10.16 2.24 14.66
CA PRO A 305 -10.03 1.27 13.57
C PRO A 305 -10.07 1.92 12.20
N SER A 306 -9.25 1.42 11.29
CA SER A 306 -9.18 1.87 9.89
C SER A 306 -10.09 1.01 9.01
N PHE A 307 -11.33 1.46 8.72
CA PHE A 307 -12.23 0.78 7.80
C PHE A 307 -12.21 1.44 6.42
N ASP A 308 -12.13 0.63 5.35
CA ASP A 308 -12.25 1.15 3.99
C ASP A 308 -13.70 1.09 3.52
N THR A 309 -14.34 2.25 3.40
CA THR A 309 -15.74 2.37 2.95
C THR A 309 -15.89 2.41 1.42
N ARG A 310 -14.80 2.31 0.64
CA ARG A 310 -14.86 2.23 -0.85
C ARG A 310 -15.39 0.89 -1.33
N LEU A 311 -15.18 -0.18 -0.56
CA LEU A 311 -15.58 -1.53 -0.94
C LEU A 311 -17.10 -1.69 -0.88
N LYS A 312 -17.63 -2.53 -1.78
CA LYS A 312 -19.05 -2.83 -1.91
C LYS A 312 -19.32 -4.26 -1.51
N LEU A 313 -20.56 -4.53 -1.07
CA LEU A 313 -21.01 -5.89 -0.79
C LEU A 313 -20.80 -6.81 -1.99
N GLY A 314 -20.27 -8.00 -1.73
CA GLY A 314 -20.02 -9.02 -2.73
C GLY A 314 -21.29 -9.61 -3.35
N LEU A 315 -21.14 -10.32 -4.45
CA LEU A 315 -22.22 -10.93 -5.22
C LEU A 315 -22.28 -12.47 -5.09
N SER A 316 -21.46 -13.06 -4.21
CA SER A 316 -21.31 -14.51 -4.08
C SER A 316 -22.62 -15.26 -3.83
N GLN A 317 -23.63 -14.62 -3.24
CA GLN A 317 -24.97 -15.17 -3.01
C GLN A 317 -25.71 -15.57 -4.30
N ARG A 318 -25.29 -15.05 -5.45
CA ARG A 318 -25.88 -15.31 -6.76
C ARG A 318 -25.27 -16.54 -7.45
N LEU A 319 -24.18 -17.07 -6.91
CA LEU A 319 -23.49 -18.23 -7.46
C LEU A 319 -23.99 -19.52 -6.82
N LYS A 320 -24.01 -20.60 -7.60
CA LYS A 320 -24.28 -21.95 -7.12
C LYS A 320 -23.08 -22.54 -6.40
N GLU A 321 -21.90 -22.29 -6.94
CA GLU A 321 -20.62 -22.70 -6.38
C GLU A 321 -20.20 -21.74 -5.26
N SER A 322 -19.61 -22.30 -4.21
CA SER A 322 -19.05 -21.53 -3.09
C SER A 322 -17.54 -21.36 -3.27
N LYS A 323 -17.08 -20.13 -3.42
CA LYS A 323 -15.67 -19.81 -3.58
C LYS A 323 -15.05 -19.44 -2.24
N ILE A 324 -13.99 -20.13 -1.86
CA ILE A 324 -13.15 -19.85 -0.69
C ILE A 324 -11.91 -19.08 -1.17
N TYR A 325 -11.65 -17.95 -0.57
CA TYR A 325 -10.41 -17.18 -0.74
C TYR A 325 -9.49 -17.47 0.44
N VAL A 326 -8.29 -17.98 0.18
CA VAL A 326 -7.27 -18.28 1.20
C VAL A 326 -6.12 -17.31 1.06
N GLN A 327 -5.94 -16.46 2.06
CA GLN A 327 -4.79 -15.54 2.11
C GLN A 327 -3.57 -16.26 2.65
N LEU A 328 -2.50 -16.29 1.88
CA LEU A 328 -1.21 -16.84 2.27
C LEU A 328 -0.16 -15.72 2.35
N ASP A 329 0.70 -15.80 3.36
CA ASP A 329 1.90 -14.95 3.46
C ASP A 329 3.08 -15.67 2.82
N ILE A 330 3.49 -15.22 1.63
CA ILE A 330 4.57 -15.85 0.86
C ILE A 330 5.96 -15.68 1.50
N GLN A 331 6.10 -14.77 2.47
CA GLN A 331 7.35 -14.57 3.21
C GLN A 331 7.54 -15.63 4.31
N VAL A 332 6.47 -16.32 4.68
CA VAL A 332 6.48 -17.37 5.68
C VAL A 332 6.32 -18.73 5.00
N GLN A 333 7.11 -19.72 5.43
CA GLN A 333 6.91 -21.08 4.94
C GLN A 333 5.50 -21.55 5.32
N GLN A 334 4.72 -21.94 4.32
CA GLN A 334 3.35 -22.37 4.53
C GLN A 334 3.30 -23.70 5.27
N ASP A 335 2.46 -23.78 6.30
CA ASP A 335 2.22 -25.03 7.01
C ASP A 335 1.48 -26.01 6.09
N PRO A 336 2.07 -27.20 5.79
CA PRO A 336 1.41 -28.20 4.96
C PRO A 336 0.05 -28.67 5.51
N GLU A 337 -0.14 -28.64 6.82
CA GLU A 337 -1.42 -29.04 7.43
C GLU A 337 -2.52 -28.03 7.13
N VAL A 338 -2.21 -26.74 7.12
CA VAL A 338 -3.17 -25.68 6.70
C VAL A 338 -3.63 -25.91 5.26
N LEU A 339 -2.69 -26.13 4.35
CA LEU A 339 -3.00 -26.40 2.93
C LEU A 339 -3.80 -27.69 2.77
N TYR A 340 -3.44 -28.72 3.53
CA TYR A 340 -4.13 -30.01 3.52
C TYR A 340 -5.57 -29.87 3.99
N GLU A 341 -5.84 -29.24 5.14
CA GLU A 341 -7.21 -29.11 5.67
C GLU A 341 -8.13 -28.36 4.70
N VAL A 342 -7.61 -27.31 4.06
CA VAL A 342 -8.37 -26.56 3.03
C VAL A 342 -8.67 -27.45 1.81
N LEU A 343 -7.68 -28.12 1.24
CA LEU A 343 -7.87 -29.01 0.09
C LEU A 343 -8.74 -30.22 0.44
N HIS A 344 -8.57 -30.77 1.64
CA HIS A 344 -9.42 -31.87 2.13
C HIS A 344 -10.88 -31.43 2.22
N PHE A 345 -11.16 -30.23 2.76
CA PHE A 345 -12.51 -29.68 2.77
C PHE A 345 -13.09 -29.55 1.36
N VAL A 346 -12.33 -29.00 0.40
CA VAL A 346 -12.78 -28.87 -1.00
C VAL A 346 -13.03 -30.23 -1.63
N SER A 347 -12.19 -31.25 -1.35
CA SER A 347 -12.37 -32.61 -1.89
C SER A 347 -13.69 -33.26 -1.43
N LYS A 348 -14.16 -32.93 -0.23
CA LYS A 348 -15.43 -33.44 0.33
C LYS A 348 -16.67 -32.63 -0.06
N ASN A 349 -16.46 -31.42 -0.58
CA ASN A 349 -17.54 -30.49 -0.94
C ASN A 349 -17.50 -30.14 -2.43
N PRO A 350 -18.21 -30.91 -3.31
CA PRO A 350 -18.10 -30.80 -4.77
C PRO A 350 -18.43 -29.39 -5.33
N LEU A 351 -19.30 -28.64 -4.66
CA LEU A 351 -19.69 -27.27 -5.05
C LEU A 351 -18.76 -26.18 -4.49
N THR A 352 -17.62 -26.57 -3.93
CA THR A 352 -16.67 -25.61 -3.33
C THR A 352 -15.42 -25.53 -4.18
N GLU A 353 -15.01 -24.32 -4.52
CA GLU A 353 -13.75 -24.00 -5.15
C GLU A 353 -12.86 -23.20 -4.18
N VAL A 354 -11.55 -23.30 -4.31
CA VAL A 354 -10.60 -22.53 -3.50
C VAL A 354 -9.61 -21.76 -4.36
N VAL A 355 -9.32 -20.56 -3.93
CA VAL A 355 -8.29 -19.70 -4.50
C VAL A 355 -7.25 -19.41 -3.41
N PHE A 356 -6.03 -19.93 -3.60
CA PHE A 356 -4.88 -19.59 -2.79
C PHE A 356 -4.30 -18.28 -3.31
N SER A 357 -4.39 -17.23 -2.53
CA SER A 357 -3.93 -15.90 -2.90
C SER A 357 -2.64 -15.56 -2.19
N VAL A 358 -1.69 -15.11 -2.96
CA VAL A 358 -0.44 -14.51 -2.48
C VAL A 358 -0.32 -13.10 -3.02
N PHE A 359 0.41 -12.26 -2.30
CA PHE A 359 0.68 -10.91 -2.73
C PHE A 359 2.14 -10.78 -3.20
N ASN A 360 2.34 -10.26 -4.42
CA ASN A 360 3.65 -9.96 -5.05
C ASN A 360 4.69 -11.06 -4.95
N ALA A 361 4.25 -12.28 -5.13
CA ALA A 361 5.14 -13.41 -5.17
C ALA A 361 5.98 -13.42 -6.45
N GLU A 362 7.25 -13.74 -6.31
CA GLU A 362 8.12 -14.03 -7.43
C GLU A 362 7.74 -15.37 -8.08
N GLY A 363 8.00 -15.52 -9.38
CA GLY A 363 7.62 -16.73 -10.13
C GLY A 363 8.09 -18.02 -9.47
N TYR A 364 9.32 -18.05 -8.93
CA TYR A 364 9.86 -19.23 -8.23
C TYR A 364 9.11 -19.58 -6.94
N GLN A 365 8.55 -18.58 -6.25
CA GLN A 365 7.75 -18.78 -5.02
C GLN A 365 6.40 -19.42 -5.37
N ILE A 366 5.77 -18.94 -6.45
CA ILE A 366 4.52 -19.53 -6.97
C ILE A 366 4.75 -20.98 -7.41
N GLU A 367 5.85 -21.24 -8.11
CA GLU A 367 6.21 -22.62 -8.50
C GLU A 367 6.48 -23.51 -7.29
N ALA A 368 7.12 -23.00 -6.23
CA ALA A 368 7.35 -23.72 -5.00
C ALA A 368 6.03 -24.06 -4.29
N LEU A 369 5.13 -23.10 -4.17
CA LEU A 369 3.79 -23.31 -3.60
C LEU A 369 2.99 -24.33 -4.42
N GLN A 370 3.05 -24.25 -5.76
CA GLN A 370 2.37 -25.22 -6.63
C GLN A 370 2.91 -26.64 -6.42
N LYS A 371 4.23 -26.82 -6.35
CA LYS A 371 4.85 -28.11 -6.08
C LYS A 371 4.42 -28.66 -4.72
N GLN A 372 4.31 -27.81 -3.71
CA GLN A 372 3.85 -28.20 -2.37
C GLN A 372 2.39 -28.70 -2.43
N LEU A 373 1.49 -27.99 -3.12
CA LEU A 373 0.10 -28.43 -3.31
C LEU A 373 0.02 -29.75 -4.10
N ASP A 374 0.76 -29.86 -5.19
CA ASP A 374 0.78 -31.09 -6.02
C ASP A 374 1.26 -32.30 -5.20
N SER A 375 2.32 -32.16 -4.39
CA SER A 375 2.81 -33.20 -3.49
C SER A 375 1.76 -33.62 -2.46
N LEU A 376 1.12 -32.66 -1.80
CA LEU A 376 0.06 -32.92 -0.82
C LEU A 376 -1.12 -33.67 -1.43
N ILE A 377 -1.53 -33.28 -2.63
CA ILE A 377 -2.63 -33.93 -3.35
C ILE A 377 -2.26 -35.38 -3.67
N MET A 378 -1.06 -35.63 -4.20
CA MET A 378 -0.62 -36.97 -4.58
C MET A 378 -0.40 -37.90 -3.39
N GLU A 379 0.06 -37.36 -2.24
CA GLU A 379 0.40 -38.17 -1.07
C GLU A 379 -0.79 -38.44 -0.15
N ARG A 380 -1.75 -37.48 -0.05
CA ARG A 380 -2.77 -37.51 1.00
C ARG A 380 -4.22 -37.40 0.50
N LEU A 381 -4.45 -37.04 -0.75
CA LEU A 381 -5.78 -36.86 -1.34
C LEU A 381 -5.93 -37.67 -2.63
N ASN A 382 -7.18 -37.84 -3.09
CA ASN A 382 -7.44 -38.36 -4.42
C ASN A 382 -7.59 -37.20 -5.40
N PRO A 383 -6.71 -37.04 -6.41
CA PRO A 383 -6.78 -35.92 -7.35
C PRO A 383 -8.13 -35.78 -8.06
N ARG A 384 -8.83 -36.87 -8.30
CA ARG A 384 -10.16 -36.88 -8.95
C ARG A 384 -11.23 -36.14 -8.14
N ASP A 385 -11.11 -36.16 -6.80
CA ASP A 385 -12.04 -35.48 -5.90
C ASP A 385 -11.90 -33.94 -5.93
N LEU A 386 -10.87 -33.45 -6.61
CA LEU A 386 -10.58 -32.02 -6.78
C LEU A 386 -10.84 -31.51 -8.21
N LEU A 387 -11.30 -32.38 -9.13
CA LEU A 387 -11.66 -31.96 -10.49
C LEU A 387 -13.03 -31.28 -10.52
N LYS A 388 -13.24 -30.42 -11.50
CA LYS A 388 -14.54 -29.81 -11.80
C LYS A 388 -15.49 -30.87 -12.39
N ASP A 389 -16.77 -30.74 -12.08
CA ASP A 389 -17.82 -31.70 -12.56
C ASP A 389 -17.84 -31.82 -14.09
N SER A 390 -17.57 -30.72 -14.83
CA SER A 390 -17.49 -30.73 -16.29
C SER A 390 -16.41 -31.67 -16.83
N VAL A 391 -15.27 -31.73 -16.15
CA VAL A 391 -14.12 -32.55 -16.54
C VAL A 391 -14.34 -34.01 -16.18
N VAL A 392 -14.94 -34.29 -15.03
CA VAL A 392 -15.27 -35.68 -14.61
C VAL A 392 -16.23 -36.35 -15.59
N SER A 393 -17.20 -35.61 -16.14
CA SER A 393 -18.15 -36.12 -17.12
C SER A 393 -17.53 -36.39 -18.51
N GLU A 394 -16.47 -35.68 -18.88
CA GLU A 394 -15.75 -35.85 -20.15
C GLU A 394 -14.65 -36.92 -20.07
N ALA A 395 -13.99 -37.02 -18.90
CA ALA A 395 -12.87 -37.95 -18.67
C ALA A 395 -13.26 -39.45 -18.71
N GLU A 396 -14.56 -39.80 -18.68
CA GLU A 396 -15.01 -41.19 -18.96
C GLU A 396 -14.76 -41.59 -20.40
N ASN A 397 -14.48 -40.65 -21.32
CA ASN A 397 -14.35 -40.90 -22.75
C ASN A 397 -12.98 -40.58 -23.37
N THR A 398 -12.05 -39.96 -22.67
CA THR A 398 -10.73 -39.59 -23.21
C THR A 398 -9.60 -39.76 -22.17
N LEU A 399 -8.44 -40.26 -22.63
CA LEU A 399 -7.19 -40.41 -21.85
C LEU A 399 -6.35 -39.11 -21.88
N GLU A 400 -6.99 -37.92 -21.93
CA GLU A 400 -6.28 -36.65 -21.94
C GLU A 400 -5.75 -36.30 -20.54
N GLU A 401 -4.53 -35.79 -20.47
CA GLU A 401 -3.95 -35.26 -19.23
C GLU A 401 -4.74 -34.02 -18.80
N ASN A 402 -5.23 -34.02 -17.55
CA ASN A 402 -5.92 -32.89 -16.98
C ASN A 402 -5.00 -31.66 -16.92
N THR A 403 -5.52 -30.52 -17.32
CA THR A 403 -4.85 -29.23 -17.19
C THR A 403 -5.10 -28.61 -15.81
N ARG A 404 -4.33 -27.60 -15.43
CA ARG A 404 -4.53 -26.90 -14.14
C ARG A 404 -5.91 -26.24 -14.02
N ASP A 405 -6.48 -25.81 -15.12
CA ASP A 405 -7.81 -25.18 -15.15
C ASP A 405 -8.95 -26.17 -14.89
N ASP A 406 -8.68 -27.46 -14.92
CA ASP A 406 -9.64 -28.53 -14.66
C ASP A 406 -9.88 -28.76 -13.16
N TYR A 407 -9.01 -28.24 -12.30
CA TYR A 407 -9.12 -28.39 -10.86
C TYR A 407 -9.97 -27.30 -10.22
N ARG A 408 -10.58 -27.64 -9.07
CA ARG A 408 -11.35 -26.73 -8.21
C ARG A 408 -10.46 -25.92 -7.25
N PHE A 409 -9.17 -25.83 -7.51
CA PHE A 409 -8.24 -24.96 -6.83
C PHE A 409 -7.35 -24.23 -7.82
N LYS A 410 -6.92 -23.03 -7.47
CA LYS A 410 -5.93 -22.26 -8.23
C LYS A 410 -5.09 -21.38 -7.30
N ILE A 411 -3.91 -21.02 -7.75
CA ILE A 411 -3.07 -20.00 -7.13
C ILE A 411 -3.23 -18.71 -7.92
N ILE A 412 -3.41 -17.60 -7.23
CA ILE A 412 -3.38 -16.26 -7.82
C ILE A 412 -2.32 -15.41 -7.14
N ASN A 413 -1.63 -14.62 -7.94
CA ASN A 413 -0.72 -13.60 -7.47
C ASN A 413 -1.39 -12.24 -7.66
N LEU A 414 -1.71 -11.57 -6.57
CA LEU A 414 -2.32 -10.25 -6.58
C LEU A 414 -1.24 -9.19 -6.44
N ASN A 415 -1.26 -8.21 -7.33
CA ASN A 415 -0.29 -7.13 -7.37
C ASN A 415 -0.93 -5.75 -7.09
N ASP A 416 -2.25 -5.70 -6.95
CA ASP A 416 -2.99 -4.47 -6.69
C ASP A 416 -4.30 -4.71 -5.91
N GLU A 417 -4.85 -3.63 -5.34
CA GLU A 417 -6.12 -3.65 -4.62
C GLU A 417 -7.31 -4.04 -5.52
N MET A 418 -7.30 -3.63 -6.78
CA MET A 418 -8.41 -3.92 -7.69
C MET A 418 -8.49 -5.41 -8.01
N GLY A 419 -7.34 -6.11 -8.03
CA GLY A 419 -7.28 -7.56 -8.13
C GLY A 419 -7.98 -8.22 -6.94
N LEU A 420 -7.69 -7.78 -5.71
CA LEU A 420 -8.33 -8.28 -4.52
C LEU A 420 -9.85 -8.00 -4.53
N ILE A 421 -10.26 -6.77 -4.83
CA ILE A 421 -11.68 -6.38 -4.89
C ILE A 421 -12.45 -7.27 -5.87
N ARG A 422 -11.91 -7.48 -7.08
CA ARG A 422 -12.52 -8.36 -8.10
C ARG A 422 -12.62 -9.80 -7.62
N GLU A 423 -11.60 -10.31 -6.94
CA GLU A 423 -11.61 -11.69 -6.43
C GLU A 423 -12.62 -11.85 -5.29
N LEU A 424 -12.73 -10.87 -4.39
CA LEU A 424 -13.69 -10.88 -3.28
C LEU A 424 -15.13 -10.66 -3.72
N GLU A 425 -15.40 -10.07 -4.87
CA GLU A 425 -16.78 -9.85 -5.36
C GLU A 425 -17.59 -11.15 -5.42
N TYR A 426 -16.93 -12.27 -5.74
CA TYR A 426 -17.56 -13.59 -5.87
C TYR A 426 -17.13 -14.56 -4.76
N THR A 427 -16.39 -14.12 -3.77
CA THR A 427 -15.93 -14.93 -2.64
C THR A 427 -17.04 -15.12 -1.62
N ARG A 428 -17.21 -16.35 -1.15
CA ARG A 428 -18.21 -16.72 -0.13
C ARG A 428 -17.62 -16.77 1.27
N LEU A 429 -16.35 -17.12 1.39
CA LEU A 429 -15.64 -17.31 2.65
C LEU A 429 -14.19 -16.89 2.47
N ILE A 430 -13.67 -16.11 3.41
CA ILE A 430 -12.24 -15.78 3.49
C ILE A 430 -11.61 -16.65 4.57
N VAL A 431 -10.40 -17.13 4.29
CA VAL A 431 -9.57 -17.92 5.20
C VAL A 431 -8.21 -17.27 5.28
N ASP A 432 -7.80 -16.87 6.47
CA ASP A 432 -6.47 -16.34 6.75
C ASP A 432 -5.95 -16.99 8.04
N LEU A 433 -5.17 -18.06 7.88
CA LEU A 433 -4.58 -18.83 8.97
C LEU A 433 -3.11 -18.49 9.18
N ASN A 434 -2.67 -17.31 8.75
CA ASN A 434 -1.38 -16.78 9.12
C ASN A 434 -1.35 -16.43 10.63
N PRO A 435 -0.19 -16.53 11.30
CA PRO A 435 -0.07 -16.13 12.70
C PRO A 435 -0.50 -14.68 12.97
N VAL A 436 -0.25 -13.80 12.01
CA VAL A 436 -0.79 -12.44 11.96
C VAL A 436 -1.61 -12.32 10.69
N ALA A 437 -2.91 -12.20 10.83
CA ALA A 437 -3.81 -12.09 9.69
C ALA A 437 -3.60 -10.75 8.95
N ASN A 438 -3.73 -10.79 7.62
CA ASN A 438 -3.58 -9.61 6.79
C ASN A 438 -4.73 -8.63 7.05
N ILE A 439 -4.40 -7.45 7.58
CA ILE A 439 -5.37 -6.44 8.02
C ILE A 439 -6.24 -5.96 6.86
N TYR A 440 -5.64 -5.77 5.68
CA TYR A 440 -6.40 -5.28 4.52
C TYR A 440 -7.41 -6.32 4.03
N THR A 441 -7.04 -7.59 4.01
CA THR A 441 -7.96 -8.70 3.70
C THR A 441 -9.09 -8.76 4.71
N GLN A 442 -8.82 -8.54 6.01
CA GLN A 442 -9.86 -8.47 7.04
C GLN A 442 -10.83 -7.31 6.80
N ILE A 443 -10.32 -6.10 6.56
CA ILE A 443 -11.13 -4.92 6.26
C ILE A 443 -11.93 -5.10 4.97
N ALA A 444 -11.30 -5.62 3.92
CA ALA A 444 -11.96 -5.90 2.66
C ALA A 444 -13.09 -6.93 2.82
N GLY A 445 -12.86 -7.97 3.62
CA GLY A 445 -13.87 -8.98 3.96
C GLY A 445 -15.08 -8.39 4.68
N ILE A 446 -14.87 -7.52 5.67
CA ILE A 446 -15.96 -6.81 6.35
C ILE A 446 -16.73 -5.94 5.36
N SER A 447 -16.05 -5.14 4.56
CA SER A 447 -16.66 -4.22 3.60
C SER A 447 -17.44 -4.95 2.52
N ALA A 448 -16.99 -6.15 2.11
CA ALA A 448 -17.70 -7.03 1.19
C ALA A 448 -18.80 -7.88 1.88
N GLY A 449 -18.88 -7.87 3.21
CA GLY A 449 -19.84 -8.64 4.00
C GLY A 449 -19.56 -10.15 4.01
N ILE A 450 -18.30 -10.55 3.86
CA ILE A 450 -17.86 -11.94 3.75
C ILE A 450 -17.38 -12.43 5.12
N PRO A 451 -17.88 -13.60 5.63
CA PRO A 451 -17.36 -14.20 6.85
C PRO A 451 -15.90 -14.65 6.69
N GLN A 452 -15.18 -14.70 7.82
CA GLN A 452 -13.75 -14.98 7.82
C GLN A 452 -13.41 -16.11 8.81
N ILE A 453 -12.44 -16.96 8.46
CA ILE A 453 -11.84 -17.95 9.37
C ILE A 453 -10.40 -17.52 9.66
N ASN A 454 -10.09 -17.31 10.94
CA ASN A 454 -8.77 -16.85 11.40
C ASN A 454 -8.30 -17.67 12.61
N LEU A 455 -7.02 -17.52 12.99
CA LEU A 455 -6.45 -18.13 14.20
C LEU A 455 -6.67 -17.27 15.45
N GLN A 456 -6.84 -15.96 15.30
CA GLN A 456 -6.96 -15.01 16.40
C GLN A 456 -8.08 -14.00 16.16
N GLU A 457 -8.74 -13.57 17.21
CA GLU A 457 -9.65 -12.43 17.16
C GLU A 457 -8.87 -11.12 16.89
N SER A 458 -9.57 -10.21 16.26
CA SER A 458 -9.07 -8.84 16.04
C SER A 458 -10.21 -7.84 16.17
N GLU A 459 -9.92 -6.56 16.07
CA GLU A 459 -10.93 -5.51 15.99
C GLU A 459 -11.90 -5.72 14.82
N TYR A 460 -11.42 -6.40 13.79
CA TYR A 460 -12.15 -6.62 12.52
C TYR A 460 -12.94 -7.93 12.52
N VAL A 461 -12.42 -8.98 13.16
CA VAL A 461 -13.00 -10.33 13.12
C VAL A 461 -13.27 -10.84 14.53
N SER A 462 -14.54 -11.15 14.82
CA SER A 462 -15.00 -11.67 16.11
C SER A 462 -15.63 -13.06 15.96
N HIS A 463 -15.27 -13.98 16.88
CA HIS A 463 -15.74 -15.36 16.87
C HIS A 463 -17.26 -15.47 16.90
N LEU A 464 -17.84 -16.32 16.02
CA LEU A 464 -19.28 -16.58 15.85
C LEU A 464 -20.12 -15.32 15.53
N GLN A 465 -19.46 -14.22 15.16
CA GLN A 465 -20.10 -13.02 14.66
C GLN A 465 -19.85 -12.88 13.15
N ASN A 466 -18.84 -12.14 12.76
CA ASN A 466 -18.42 -12.02 11.36
C ASN A 466 -17.27 -12.95 10.99
N GLY A 467 -16.85 -13.83 11.90
CA GLY A 467 -15.82 -14.84 11.64
C GLY A 467 -15.90 -16.05 12.55
N TYR A 468 -15.05 -17.02 12.29
CA TYR A 468 -14.80 -18.19 13.12
C TYR A 468 -13.33 -18.24 13.49
N ILE A 469 -13.02 -18.19 14.79
CA ILE A 469 -11.66 -18.31 15.27
C ILE A 469 -11.40 -19.77 15.61
N LEU A 470 -10.40 -20.35 14.95
CA LEU A 470 -10.02 -21.74 15.18
C LEU A 470 -9.18 -21.85 16.45
N SER A 471 -9.54 -22.76 17.34
CA SER A 471 -8.68 -23.17 18.46
C SER A 471 -7.64 -24.18 18.00
N ASP A 472 -7.97 -24.98 16.98
CA ASP A 472 -7.13 -26.02 16.39
C ASP A 472 -7.52 -26.20 14.92
N LEU A 473 -6.56 -26.58 14.07
CA LEU A 473 -6.80 -26.77 12.63
C LEU A 473 -7.85 -27.84 12.31
N SER A 474 -8.01 -28.85 13.17
CA SER A 474 -9.06 -29.89 13.01
C SER A 474 -10.49 -29.32 13.03
N GLU A 475 -10.67 -28.10 13.55
CA GLU A 475 -11.97 -27.41 13.52
C GLU A 475 -12.28 -26.75 12.17
N PHE A 476 -11.31 -26.72 11.22
CA PHE A 476 -11.49 -26.05 9.94
C PHE A 476 -12.73 -26.51 9.17
N SER A 477 -12.92 -27.83 9.06
CA SER A 477 -14.08 -28.39 8.39
C SER A 477 -15.40 -27.94 9.03
N LYS A 478 -15.46 -27.92 10.37
CA LYS A 478 -16.63 -27.43 11.11
C LYS A 478 -16.88 -25.94 10.84
N ALA A 479 -15.84 -25.13 10.83
CA ALA A 479 -15.95 -23.69 10.55
C ALA A 479 -16.39 -23.42 9.11
N GLY A 480 -15.89 -24.19 8.14
CA GLY A 480 -16.33 -24.13 6.74
C GLY A 480 -17.81 -24.45 6.58
N HIS A 481 -18.27 -25.57 7.15
CA HIS A 481 -19.67 -25.95 7.15
C HIS A 481 -20.56 -24.94 7.86
N TYR A 482 -20.10 -24.32 8.95
CA TYR A 482 -20.84 -23.29 9.68
C TYR A 482 -21.29 -22.13 8.76
N PHE A 483 -20.46 -21.71 7.84
CA PHE A 483 -20.78 -20.59 6.93
C PHE A 483 -21.30 -21.02 5.55
N LEU A 484 -20.98 -22.22 5.09
CA LEU A 484 -21.27 -22.63 3.70
C LEU A 484 -22.50 -23.52 3.55
N ASP A 485 -22.90 -24.29 4.58
CA ASP A 485 -24.03 -25.21 4.47
C ASP A 485 -25.38 -24.49 4.42
N THR A 486 -25.49 -23.37 5.13
CA THR A 486 -26.72 -22.57 5.17
C THR A 486 -26.42 -21.08 5.03
N LEU A 487 -27.39 -20.33 4.51
CA LEU A 487 -27.29 -18.86 4.46
C LEU A 487 -27.52 -18.20 5.82
N GLU A 488 -27.95 -18.93 6.83
CA GLU A 488 -28.30 -18.34 8.14
C GLU A 488 -27.09 -17.70 8.81
N HIS A 489 -26.03 -18.48 9.06
CA HIS A 489 -24.81 -17.96 9.70
C HIS A 489 -24.05 -16.99 8.80
N TRP A 490 -24.10 -17.23 7.50
CA TRP A 490 -23.51 -16.29 6.53
C TRP A 490 -24.21 -14.92 6.57
N ASN A 491 -25.56 -14.90 6.58
CA ASN A 491 -26.33 -13.67 6.69
C ASN A 491 -26.15 -12.99 8.07
N GLN A 492 -26.00 -13.76 9.14
CA GLN A 492 -25.64 -13.20 10.45
C GLN A 492 -24.27 -12.51 10.39
N ALA A 493 -23.26 -13.16 9.80
CA ALA A 493 -21.93 -12.57 9.64
C ALA A 493 -21.97 -11.28 8.81
N LEU A 494 -22.78 -11.23 7.76
CA LEU A 494 -23.04 -10.02 6.98
C LEU A 494 -23.62 -8.88 7.85
N ILE A 495 -24.62 -9.19 8.69
CA ILE A 495 -25.23 -8.19 9.58
C ILE A 495 -24.18 -7.64 10.57
N TYR A 496 -23.39 -8.51 11.19
CA TYR A 496 -22.31 -8.08 12.11
C TYR A 496 -21.25 -7.24 11.39
N SER A 497 -20.90 -7.59 10.14
CA SER A 497 -19.99 -6.79 9.32
C SER A 497 -20.57 -5.39 9.04
N ILE A 498 -21.85 -5.31 8.66
CA ILE A 498 -22.54 -4.04 8.44
C ILE A 498 -22.59 -3.20 9.73
N ASP A 499 -22.82 -3.80 10.87
CA ASP A 499 -22.85 -3.10 12.17
C ASP A 499 -21.46 -2.56 12.54
N LYS A 500 -20.38 -3.33 12.29
CA LYS A 500 -18.99 -2.83 12.44
C LYS A 500 -18.71 -1.62 11.54
N ILE A 501 -19.13 -1.67 10.27
CA ILE A 501 -18.99 -0.53 9.34
C ILE A 501 -19.78 0.67 9.85
N ARG A 502 -21.04 0.48 10.27
CA ARG A 502 -21.92 1.56 10.77
C ARG A 502 -21.35 2.26 12.01
N GLN A 503 -20.70 1.53 12.89
CA GLN A 503 -20.05 2.09 14.10
C GLN A 503 -18.78 2.88 13.77
N ASN A 504 -18.28 2.79 12.55
CA ASN A 504 -17.07 3.45 12.08
C ASN A 504 -17.32 4.24 10.78
N THR A 505 -18.52 4.81 10.64
CA THR A 505 -18.82 5.76 9.55
C THR A 505 -17.98 7.03 9.68
N GLY A 506 -17.84 7.77 8.59
CA GLY A 506 -17.09 9.02 8.59
C GLY A 506 -17.57 10.03 9.64
N ASP A 507 -18.89 10.15 9.83
CA ASP A 507 -19.48 11.01 10.87
C ASP A 507 -19.00 10.59 12.26
N GLN A 508 -19.12 9.31 12.59
CA GLN A 508 -18.71 8.81 13.92
C GLN A 508 -17.20 8.87 14.13
N PHE A 509 -16.42 8.71 13.04
CA PHE A 509 -14.99 8.89 13.08
C PHE A 509 -14.63 10.31 13.50
N VAL A 510 -15.23 11.30 12.86
CA VAL A 510 -15.02 12.72 13.15
C VAL A 510 -15.54 13.09 14.53
N ASP A 511 -16.72 12.61 14.93
CA ASP A 511 -17.29 12.86 16.25
C ASP A 511 -16.37 12.36 17.39
N LYS A 512 -15.80 11.15 17.24
CA LYS A 512 -14.80 10.60 18.19
C LYS A 512 -13.56 11.49 18.24
N TRP A 513 -13.04 11.86 17.07
CA TRP A 513 -11.88 12.71 16.92
C TRP A 513 -12.03 14.06 17.61
N GLU A 514 -13.11 14.78 17.31
CA GLU A 514 -13.40 16.07 17.92
C GLU A 514 -13.62 15.97 19.42
N LYS A 515 -14.30 14.91 19.89
CA LYS A 515 -14.51 14.66 21.30
C LYS A 515 -13.18 14.54 22.02
N TRP A 516 -12.27 13.69 21.55
CA TRP A 516 -10.96 13.47 22.18
C TRP A 516 -10.08 14.72 22.15
N LEU A 517 -10.11 15.49 21.07
CA LEU A 517 -9.38 16.77 21.01
C LEU A 517 -9.93 17.80 22.01
N LYS A 518 -11.26 17.83 22.25
CA LYS A 518 -11.87 18.70 23.26
C LYS A 518 -11.52 18.26 24.69
N GLU A 519 -11.57 16.96 24.96
CA GLU A 519 -11.19 16.38 26.27
C GLU A 519 -9.72 16.70 26.58
N ALA A 520 -8.82 16.48 25.64
CA ALA A 520 -7.41 16.82 25.79
C ALA A 520 -7.13 18.34 25.97
N LYS A 521 -8.04 19.24 25.56
CA LYS A 521 -7.96 20.68 25.85
C LYS A 521 -8.33 21.03 27.29
N SER A 522 -9.20 20.26 27.93
CA SER A 522 -9.70 20.54 29.29
C SER A 522 -8.74 20.08 30.40
N GLU A 523 -7.75 19.25 30.09
CA GLU A 523 -6.76 18.72 31.05
C GLU A 523 -5.48 19.57 31.17
N GLN A 524 -5.36 20.65 30.40
CA GLN A 524 -4.29 21.66 30.49
C GLN A 524 -4.77 22.91 31.22
#